data_81a395de99a1e587785d50f9dc862586
#
_entry.id   81a395de99a1e587785d50f9dc862586
#
_cell.length_a   1.000
_cell.length_b   1.000
_cell.length_c   1.000
_cell.angle_alpha   90.00
_cell.angle_beta   90.00
_cell.angle_gamma   90.00
#
_symmetry.space_group_name_H-M   'P 1'
#
loop_
_entity.id
_entity.type
_entity.pdbx_description
1 polymer ?
#
loop_
_entity_poly.entity_id
_entity_poly.type
_entity_poly.pdbx_seq_one_letter_code
_entity_poly.pdbx_strand_id
1 'polypeptide(L)'
;MDKFGKNFILSDSGGTHDDKICGKIIGCPKGVAIDFDFIRTEMKRRAPSTDALSSKRREPDEVTFLSGIEEGLSTGEEIRFEIPNRDVKINPETVNVIKPSHASYTYKMKYGIADNSGTGRASARQTACRVVAGAIAKLILKKYDISIHAETESIAPI
;
A
#
# COMPACT_ATOMS: atom_id res chain seq x y z
N MET A 1 -2.68 14.16 1.27
CA MET A 1 -2.61 12.93 2.05
C MET A 1 -3.91 12.18 1.85
N ASP A 2 -3.84 10.96 1.38
CA ASP A 2 -5.02 10.15 1.09
C ASP A 2 -5.43 9.40 2.35
N LYS A 3 -6.70 9.48 2.70
CA LYS A 3 -7.26 8.80 3.86
C LYS A 3 -8.37 7.85 3.42
N PHE A 4 -8.38 6.67 4.00
CA PHE A 4 -9.39 5.65 3.77
C PHE A 4 -9.85 5.07 5.11
N GLY A 5 -11.15 4.90 5.28
CA GLY A 5 -11.78 4.39 6.50
C GLY A 5 -12.41 5.47 7.37
N LYS A 6 -13.20 5.03 8.35
CA LYS A 6 -13.94 5.91 9.27
C LYS A 6 -13.50 5.72 10.73
N ASN A 7 -13.53 4.49 11.24
CA ASN A 7 -13.12 4.15 12.61
C ASN A 7 -11.71 3.55 12.65
N PHE A 8 -11.36 2.76 11.64
CA PHE A 8 -10.02 2.28 11.35
C PHE A 8 -9.56 3.01 10.09
N ILE A 9 -8.64 3.94 10.25
CA ILE A 9 -8.27 4.89 9.21
C ILE A 9 -6.85 4.62 8.75
N LEU A 10 -6.68 4.30 7.47
CA LEU A 10 -5.38 4.32 6.80
C LEU A 10 -5.14 5.69 6.19
N SER A 11 -3.95 6.22 6.40
CA SER A 11 -3.41 7.37 5.66
C SER A 11 -2.06 6.96 5.08
N ASP A 12 -1.86 7.16 3.79
CA ASP A 12 -0.63 6.81 3.12
C ASP A 12 0.09 8.03 2.51
N SER A 13 1.39 7.92 2.29
CA SER A 13 2.24 8.94 1.69
C SER A 13 3.40 8.29 0.94
N GLY A 14 4.14 9.11 0.22
CA GLY A 14 5.19 8.66 -0.69
C GLY A 14 4.64 8.29 -2.07
N GLY A 15 5.50 8.18 -3.04
CA GLY A 15 5.21 7.84 -4.43
C GLY A 15 5.96 6.61 -4.89
N THR A 16 5.68 6.19 -6.12
CA THR A 16 6.27 4.99 -6.72
C THR A 16 7.78 5.10 -6.91
N HIS A 17 8.27 6.33 -7.09
CA HIS A 17 9.68 6.62 -7.36
C HIS A 17 10.38 7.35 -6.19
N ASP A 18 9.69 7.52 -5.07
CA ASP A 18 10.33 7.92 -3.83
C ASP A 18 11.08 6.74 -3.21
N ASP A 19 11.99 6.99 -2.28
CA ASP A 19 12.79 5.94 -1.62
C ASP A 19 11.92 4.92 -0.90
N LYS A 20 10.72 5.34 -0.46
CA LYS A 20 9.76 4.52 0.26
C LYS A 20 8.33 5.04 0.13
N ILE A 21 7.39 4.16 0.40
CA ILE A 21 6.01 4.53 0.71
C ILE A 21 5.78 4.32 2.20
N CYS A 22 4.97 5.17 2.80
CA CYS A 22 4.68 5.14 4.23
C CYS A 22 3.18 5.02 4.46
N GLY A 23 2.82 4.31 5.51
CA GLY A 23 1.45 4.18 5.96
C GLY A 23 1.31 4.51 7.45
N LYS A 24 0.11 4.93 7.81
CA LYS A 24 -0.27 5.30 9.14
C LYS A 24 -1.69 4.84 9.40
N ILE A 25 -1.87 4.07 10.46
CA ILE A 25 -3.16 3.52 10.86
C ILE A 25 -3.59 4.15 12.18
N ILE A 26 -4.79 4.69 12.21
CA ILE A 26 -5.42 5.26 13.40
C ILE A 26 -6.66 4.43 13.71
N GLY A 27 -6.94 4.22 14.99
CA GLY A 27 -8.13 3.50 15.45
C GLY A 27 -7.96 1.98 15.52
N CYS A 28 -6.71 1.47 15.51
CA CYS A 28 -6.45 0.09 15.87
C CYS A 28 -6.66 -0.10 17.38
N PRO A 29 -7.51 -1.05 17.82
CA PRO A 29 -7.69 -1.32 19.24
C PRO A 29 -6.39 -1.75 19.91
N LYS A 30 -6.23 -1.43 21.21
CA LYS A 30 -5.12 -1.94 22.02
C LYS A 30 -5.21 -3.45 22.22
N GLY A 31 -4.06 -4.14 22.24
CA GLY A 31 -3.96 -5.55 22.57
C GLY A 31 -4.36 -6.48 21.43
N VAL A 32 -4.29 -6.02 20.19
CA VAL A 32 -4.40 -6.91 19.01
C VAL A 32 -3.06 -7.58 18.81
N ALA A 33 -3.03 -8.92 18.81
CA ALA A 33 -1.83 -9.67 18.47
C ALA A 33 -1.50 -9.46 16.98
N ILE A 34 -0.31 -8.93 16.73
CA ILE A 34 0.18 -8.64 15.38
C ILE A 34 1.00 -9.84 14.89
N ASP A 35 0.39 -10.62 14.02
CA ASP A 35 1.04 -11.74 13.34
C ASP A 35 1.82 -11.22 12.12
N PHE A 36 3.12 -11.02 12.29
CA PHE A 36 4.00 -10.50 11.24
C PHE A 36 4.14 -11.48 10.06
N ASP A 37 4.05 -12.78 10.29
CA ASP A 37 4.13 -13.79 9.23
C ASP A 37 2.85 -13.77 8.38
N PHE A 38 1.71 -13.58 9.01
CA PHE A 38 0.46 -13.36 8.31
C PHE A 38 0.52 -12.11 7.43
N ILE A 39 0.99 -10.97 7.97
CA ILE A 39 1.17 -9.73 7.20
C ILE A 39 2.11 -9.97 6.02
N ARG A 40 3.23 -10.64 6.23
CA ARG A 40 4.19 -10.99 5.17
C ARG A 40 3.56 -11.85 4.08
N THR A 41 2.69 -12.79 4.46
CA THR A 41 1.96 -13.65 3.52
C THR A 41 0.98 -12.84 2.66
N GLU A 42 0.21 -11.94 3.25
CA GLU A 42 -0.69 -11.04 2.51
C GLU A 42 0.10 -10.12 1.56
N MET A 43 1.25 -9.61 2.00
CA MET A 43 2.13 -8.79 1.16
C MET A 43 2.71 -9.58 -0.02
N LYS A 44 3.14 -10.83 0.18
CA LYS A 44 3.60 -11.72 -0.90
C LYS A 44 2.48 -12.00 -1.91
N ARG A 45 1.24 -12.19 -1.45
CA ARG A 45 0.08 -12.41 -2.33
C ARG A 45 -0.20 -11.20 -3.24
N ARG A 46 0.07 -9.98 -2.75
CA ARG A 46 -0.06 -8.75 -3.53
C ARG A 46 1.09 -8.54 -4.50
N ALA A 47 2.31 -8.91 -4.12
CA ALA A 47 3.51 -8.65 -4.91
C ALA A 47 3.40 -9.25 -6.31
N PRO A 48 3.99 -8.62 -7.35
CA PRO A 48 4.03 -9.19 -8.68
C PRO A 48 4.66 -10.58 -8.65
N SER A 49 4.00 -11.54 -9.30
CA SER A 49 4.55 -12.89 -9.48
C SER A 49 5.68 -12.89 -10.52
N THR A 50 6.33 -14.04 -10.69
CA THR A 50 7.35 -14.23 -11.74
C THR A 50 6.75 -14.50 -13.12
N ASP A 51 5.43 -14.57 -13.21
CA ASP A 51 4.70 -14.90 -14.43
C ASP A 51 4.80 -13.81 -15.50
N ALA A 52 4.67 -14.20 -16.76
CA ALA A 52 4.76 -13.30 -17.92
C ALA A 52 3.68 -12.20 -17.90
N LEU A 53 2.57 -12.41 -17.19
CA LEU A 53 1.46 -11.48 -17.08
C LEU A 53 1.64 -10.44 -15.95
N SER A 54 2.65 -10.62 -15.10
CA SER A 54 2.92 -9.74 -13.98
C SER A 54 3.82 -8.56 -14.35
N SER A 55 3.76 -7.50 -13.55
CA SER A 55 4.69 -6.38 -13.65
C SER A 55 6.14 -6.86 -13.59
N LYS A 56 7.02 -6.23 -14.37
CA LYS A 56 8.48 -6.49 -14.33
C LYS A 56 9.15 -5.96 -13.06
N ARG A 57 8.44 -5.16 -12.26
CA ARG A 57 8.95 -4.60 -11.00
C ARG A 57 9.21 -5.71 -10.00
N ARG A 58 10.36 -5.66 -9.34
CA ARG A 58 10.75 -6.61 -8.30
C ARG A 58 10.90 -5.87 -6.98
N GLU A 59 9.95 -6.10 -6.08
CA GLU A 59 9.90 -5.49 -4.75
C GLU A 59 9.67 -6.58 -3.70
N PRO A 60 10.49 -6.69 -2.67
CA PRO A 60 10.27 -7.65 -1.58
C PRO A 60 9.09 -7.25 -0.69
N ASP A 61 8.65 -5.98 -0.76
CA ASP A 61 7.56 -5.41 0.03
C ASP A 61 7.71 -5.64 1.54
N GLU A 62 8.95 -5.58 2.02
CA GLU A 62 9.26 -5.69 3.45
C GLU A 62 8.69 -4.50 4.21
N VAL A 63 7.87 -4.79 5.21
CA VAL A 63 7.23 -3.78 6.05
C VAL A 63 8.06 -3.57 7.31
N THR A 64 8.42 -2.32 7.58
CA THR A 64 9.05 -1.92 8.84
C THR A 64 8.05 -1.11 9.65
N PHE A 65 7.70 -1.59 10.83
CA PHE A 65 6.85 -0.87 11.77
C PHE A 65 7.69 0.07 12.62
N LEU A 66 7.25 1.32 12.74
CA LEU A 66 7.98 2.40 13.42
C LEU A 66 7.37 2.75 14.78
N SER A 67 6.06 2.53 14.96
CA SER A 67 5.33 2.83 16.20
C SER A 67 4.02 2.05 16.28
N GLY A 68 3.37 2.08 17.45
CA GLY A 68 2.04 1.55 17.68
C GLY A 68 1.98 0.04 17.93
N ILE A 69 3.16 -0.63 17.99
CA ILE A 69 3.28 -2.05 18.29
C ILE A 69 4.41 -2.24 19.30
N GLU A 70 4.13 -2.92 20.40
CA GLU A 70 5.10 -3.29 21.43
C GLU A 70 4.90 -4.76 21.79
N GLU A 71 6.00 -5.51 21.88
CA GLU A 71 5.99 -6.95 22.21
C GLU A 71 5.00 -7.78 21.36
N GLY A 72 4.82 -7.39 20.09
CA GLY A 72 3.89 -8.06 19.18
C GLY A 72 2.41 -7.73 19.38
N LEU A 73 2.09 -6.75 20.22
CA LEU A 73 0.73 -6.28 20.48
C LEU A 73 0.56 -4.83 20.05
N SER A 74 -0.62 -4.48 19.52
CA SER A 74 -0.96 -3.08 19.28
C SER A 74 -1.12 -2.32 20.59
N THR A 75 -0.57 -1.10 20.65
CA THR A 75 -0.64 -0.25 21.85
C THR A 75 -1.94 0.54 21.99
N GLY A 76 -2.73 0.62 20.89
CA GLY A 76 -3.89 1.51 20.77
C GLY A 76 -3.54 2.88 20.20
N GLU A 77 -2.26 3.19 20.12
CA GLU A 77 -1.74 4.40 19.49
C GLU A 77 -1.65 4.25 17.96
N GLU A 78 -1.23 5.31 17.30
CA GLU A 78 -1.02 5.34 15.85
C GLU A 78 0.06 4.34 15.42
N ILE A 79 -0.31 3.38 14.58
CA ILE A 79 0.64 2.45 13.96
C ILE A 79 1.23 3.13 12.73
N ARG A 80 2.54 3.36 12.74
CA ARG A 80 3.29 3.85 11.58
C ARG A 80 4.15 2.75 11.00
N PHE A 81 4.21 2.70 9.68
CA PHE A 81 5.05 1.75 8.97
C PHE A 81 5.56 2.34 7.66
N GLU A 82 6.63 1.74 7.17
CA GLU A 82 7.22 2.08 5.87
C GLU A 82 7.55 0.83 5.07
N ILE A 83 7.57 0.99 3.75
CA ILE A 83 7.90 -0.05 2.78
C ILE A 83 8.89 0.56 1.79
N PRO A 84 10.17 0.13 1.79
CA PRO A 84 11.17 0.63 0.86
C PRO A 84 10.80 0.37 -0.60
N ASN A 85 11.14 1.30 -1.47
CA ASN A 85 11.13 1.11 -2.90
C ASN A 85 12.55 0.76 -3.35
N ARG A 86 12.75 -0.44 -3.90
CA ARG A 86 14.09 -0.89 -4.34
C ARG A 86 14.25 -0.83 -5.86
N ASP A 87 13.17 -1.03 -6.60
CA ASP A 87 13.19 -0.95 -8.07
C ASP A 87 12.68 0.43 -8.54
N VAL A 88 13.43 1.46 -8.18
CA VAL A 88 13.15 2.85 -8.58
C VAL A 88 13.82 3.14 -9.90
N LYS A 89 13.02 3.36 -10.96
CA LYS A 89 13.49 3.73 -12.29
C LYS A 89 12.87 5.07 -12.69
N ILE A 90 13.65 6.13 -12.61
CA ILE A 90 13.25 7.44 -13.11
C ILE A 90 13.79 7.57 -14.53
N ASN A 91 12.90 7.73 -15.50
CA ASN A 91 13.31 8.11 -16.85
C ASN A 91 13.25 9.64 -16.99
N PRO A 92 14.39 10.33 -17.09
CA PRO A 92 14.44 11.78 -17.19
C PRO A 92 13.63 12.36 -18.36
N GLU A 93 13.51 11.62 -19.47
CA GLU A 93 12.78 12.04 -20.66
C GLU A 93 11.26 12.07 -20.44
N THR A 94 10.76 11.32 -19.48
CA THR A 94 9.32 11.26 -19.17
C THR A 94 8.94 12.13 -17.96
N VAL A 95 9.89 12.75 -17.32
CA VAL A 95 9.67 13.76 -16.28
C VAL A 95 8.91 14.92 -16.88
N ASN A 96 7.79 15.32 -16.29
CA ASN A 96 6.88 16.36 -16.75
C ASN A 96 6.02 16.02 -17.99
N VAL A 97 6.11 14.82 -18.55
CA VAL A 97 5.25 14.40 -19.66
C VAL A 97 3.94 13.84 -19.13
N ILE A 98 2.84 14.43 -19.57
CA ILE A 98 1.50 13.93 -19.27
C ILE A 98 1.25 12.70 -20.16
N LYS A 99 1.07 11.54 -19.52
CA LYS A 99 0.79 10.30 -20.24
C LYS A 99 -0.71 10.23 -20.57
N PRO A 100 -1.09 9.97 -21.84
CA PRO A 100 -2.48 9.69 -22.21
C PRO A 100 -3.05 8.54 -21.38
N SER A 101 -4.32 8.62 -21.04
CA SER A 101 -5.05 7.62 -20.23
C SER A 101 -4.48 7.38 -18.81
N HIS A 102 -3.61 8.24 -18.32
CA HIS A 102 -3.07 8.18 -16.96
C HIS A 102 -3.63 9.32 -16.09
N ALA A 103 -3.75 9.08 -14.79
CA ALA A 103 -4.29 10.07 -13.83
C ALA A 103 -3.40 11.32 -13.66
N SER A 104 -2.20 11.37 -14.20
CA SER A 104 -1.27 12.50 -14.10
C SER A 104 -1.87 13.81 -14.58
N TYR A 105 -2.64 13.80 -15.68
CA TYR A 105 -3.33 14.99 -16.18
C TYR A 105 -4.38 15.49 -15.17
N THR A 106 -5.21 14.59 -14.64
CA THR A 106 -6.24 14.93 -13.67
C THR A 106 -5.64 15.48 -12.37
N TYR A 107 -4.55 14.91 -11.90
CA TYR A 107 -3.82 15.42 -10.73
C TYR A 107 -3.27 16.82 -10.97
N LYS A 108 -2.68 17.06 -12.15
CA LYS A 108 -2.19 18.38 -12.52
C LYS A 108 -3.32 19.42 -12.54
N MET A 109 -4.42 19.09 -13.18
CA MET A 109 -5.56 20.03 -13.32
C MET A 109 -6.27 20.28 -11.99
N LYS A 110 -6.42 19.24 -11.15
CA LYS A 110 -7.16 19.35 -9.89
C LYS A 110 -6.34 19.90 -8.73
N TYR A 111 -5.07 19.52 -8.66
CA TYR A 111 -4.24 19.81 -7.48
C TYR A 111 -3.03 20.70 -7.81
N GLY A 112 -2.81 21.06 -9.05
CA GLY A 112 -1.60 21.78 -9.48
C GLY A 112 -0.30 20.98 -9.34
N ILE A 113 -0.40 19.69 -9.01
CA ILE A 113 0.76 18.83 -8.78
C ILE A 113 1.17 18.22 -10.10
N ALA A 114 2.33 18.65 -10.61
CA ALA A 114 3.01 17.89 -11.64
C ALA A 114 3.76 16.76 -10.93
N ASP A 115 3.26 15.53 -11.06
CA ASP A 115 4.01 14.37 -10.64
C ASP A 115 5.15 14.13 -11.65
N ASN A 116 6.30 14.62 -11.28
CA ASN A 116 7.51 14.57 -12.13
C ASN A 116 8.01 13.13 -12.35
N SER A 117 7.55 12.18 -11.55
CA SER A 117 7.89 10.75 -11.71
C SER A 117 7.00 10.04 -12.73
N GLY A 118 5.91 10.69 -13.15
CA GLY A 118 4.98 10.23 -14.18
C GLY A 118 3.98 9.15 -13.72
N THR A 119 4.04 8.67 -12.50
CA THR A 119 3.07 7.73 -11.93
C THR A 119 2.69 8.05 -10.49
N GLY A 120 3.62 8.57 -9.70
CA GLY A 120 3.46 9.07 -8.33
C GLY A 120 2.43 8.33 -7.49
N ARG A 121 1.48 9.09 -6.99
CA ARG A 121 0.39 8.62 -6.14
C ARG A 121 -0.68 7.79 -6.87
N ALA A 122 -0.76 7.88 -8.20
CA ALA A 122 -1.72 7.12 -9.02
C ALA A 122 -1.23 5.70 -9.38
N SER A 123 -0.13 5.26 -8.80
CA SER A 123 0.43 3.95 -9.05
C SER A 123 -0.22 2.85 -8.21
N ALA A 124 -0.31 1.64 -8.77
CA ALA A 124 -0.68 0.43 -8.04
C ALA A 124 0.25 0.12 -6.85
N ARG A 125 1.43 0.72 -6.79
CA ARG A 125 2.36 0.62 -5.66
C ARG A 125 1.72 1.02 -4.34
N GLN A 126 0.82 2.01 -4.36
CA GLN A 126 0.10 2.50 -3.18
C GLN A 126 -0.78 1.42 -2.52
N THR A 127 -1.18 0.41 -3.27
CA THR A 127 -1.96 -0.71 -2.72
C THR A 127 -1.20 -1.50 -1.66
N ALA A 128 0.14 -1.46 -1.63
CA ALA A 128 0.93 -2.12 -0.61
C ALA A 128 0.57 -1.61 0.81
N CYS A 129 0.42 -0.29 1.00
CA CYS A 129 -0.04 0.26 2.29
C CYS A 129 -1.45 -0.21 2.66
N ARG A 130 -2.33 -0.36 1.67
CA ARG A 130 -3.70 -0.87 1.89
C ARG A 130 -3.70 -2.34 2.31
N VAL A 131 -2.80 -3.14 1.75
CA VAL A 131 -2.66 -4.56 2.12
C VAL A 131 -2.14 -4.70 3.55
N VAL A 132 -1.16 -3.91 3.99
CA VAL A 132 -0.72 -3.89 5.38
C VAL A 132 -1.87 -3.56 6.33
N ALA A 133 -2.60 -2.47 6.05
CA ALA A 133 -3.74 -2.09 6.87
C ALA A 133 -4.86 -3.14 6.85
N GLY A 134 -5.14 -3.74 5.69
CA GLY A 134 -6.10 -4.82 5.53
C GLY A 134 -5.71 -6.09 6.30
N ALA A 135 -4.43 -6.44 6.33
CA ALA A 135 -3.93 -7.57 7.11
C ALA A 135 -4.15 -7.34 8.61
N ILE A 136 -3.82 -6.13 9.12
CA ILE A 136 -4.09 -5.78 10.52
C ILE A 136 -5.60 -5.81 10.82
N ALA A 137 -6.43 -5.28 9.91
CA ALA A 137 -7.89 -5.33 10.06
C ALA A 137 -8.41 -6.78 10.12
N LYS A 138 -7.88 -7.70 9.31
CA LYS A 138 -8.19 -9.13 9.37
C LYS A 138 -7.81 -9.74 10.73
N LEU A 139 -6.67 -9.35 11.32
CA LEU A 139 -6.28 -9.81 12.65
C LEU A 139 -7.25 -9.33 13.74
N ILE A 140 -7.79 -8.11 13.60
CA ILE A 140 -8.85 -7.61 14.50
C ILE A 140 -10.12 -8.44 14.32
N LEU A 141 -10.56 -8.67 13.09
CA LEU A 141 -11.79 -9.39 12.77
C LEU A 141 -11.74 -10.88 13.20
N LYS A 142 -10.55 -11.47 13.16
CA LYS A 142 -10.32 -12.86 13.60
C LYS A 142 -10.75 -13.09 15.05
N LYS A 143 -10.68 -12.06 15.91
CA LYS A 143 -11.17 -12.15 17.30
C LYS A 143 -12.69 -12.35 17.40
N TYR A 144 -13.42 -12.08 16.34
CA TYR A 144 -14.87 -12.16 16.25
C TYR A 144 -15.33 -13.25 15.27
N ASP A 145 -14.42 -14.15 14.88
CA ASP A 145 -14.67 -15.21 13.90
C ASP A 145 -15.18 -14.71 12.55
N ILE A 146 -14.80 -13.47 12.20
CA ILE A 146 -15.13 -12.85 10.91
C ILE A 146 -13.96 -13.01 9.96
N SER A 147 -14.21 -13.62 8.80
CA SER A 147 -13.26 -13.73 7.70
C SER A 147 -13.75 -12.98 6.47
N ILE A 148 -12.79 -12.39 5.73
CA ILE A 148 -13.06 -11.69 4.47
C ILE A 148 -12.20 -12.32 3.39
N HIS A 149 -12.87 -12.78 2.33
CA HIS A 149 -12.25 -13.35 1.14
C HIS A 149 -12.58 -12.51 -0.08
N ALA A 150 -11.63 -12.41 -0.98
CA ALA A 150 -11.82 -11.79 -2.29
C ALA A 150 -11.03 -12.59 -3.32
N GLU A 151 -11.67 -12.83 -4.45
CA GLU A 151 -11.05 -13.50 -5.59
C GLU A 151 -11.46 -12.80 -6.89
N THR A 152 -10.73 -13.04 -7.96
CA THR A 152 -11.08 -12.54 -9.28
C THR A 152 -12.08 -13.50 -9.90
N GLU A 153 -13.32 -13.04 -10.09
CA GLU A 153 -14.38 -13.85 -10.69
C GLU A 153 -14.19 -13.98 -12.20
N SER A 154 -13.84 -12.89 -12.86
CA SER A 154 -13.60 -12.89 -14.31
C SER A 154 -12.68 -11.77 -14.74
N ILE A 155 -11.95 -12.00 -15.79
CA ILE A 155 -11.23 -10.96 -16.55
C ILE A 155 -11.81 -11.06 -17.94
N ALA A 156 -12.41 -9.95 -18.45
CA ALA A 156 -13.13 -9.85 -19.70
C ALA A 156 -12.79 -10.94 -20.73
N PRO A 157 -13.74 -11.41 -21.52
CA PRO A 157 -13.48 -12.54 -22.42
C PRO A 157 -12.34 -12.18 -23.37
N ILE A 158 -11.24 -12.86 -23.21
CA ILE A 158 -10.13 -12.90 -24.14
C ILE A 158 -10.24 -14.21 -24.90
#